data_a0b9ef4e9ca6016d1ffdd3fa3ae1f110
#
_entry.id   a0b9ef4e9ca6016d1ffdd3fa3ae1f110
#
_cell.length_a   1.000
_cell.length_b   1.000
_cell.length_c   1.000
_cell.angle_alpha   90.00
_cell.angle_beta   90.00
_cell.angle_gamma   90.00
#
_symmetry.space_group_name_H-M   'P 1'
#
loop_
_entity.id
_entity.type
_entity.pdbx_description
1 polymer ?
#
loop_
_entity_poly.entity_id
_entity_poly.type
_entity_poly.pdbx_seq_one_letter_code
_entity_poly.pdbx_strand_id
1 'polypeptide(L)'
;ERKPFIEKKGKITLQTGYGPSGLPHIGTFGEVARTSMMVNALKQLSGYPAEIITFSDDMDGLRKVPDNVPNQELLNKNLHKPLTLVPDPFEKFASFGEHNNEMLKDFLNSFNFKYIFKSSTSLYKGGFFNPTLKIILENYDDIMNIILPTLGKERQKTYCPFLPMCPDTGHVLEIPVIEIDKKNSKIIFDNKGKKLESSILDGNCKLQWKVDWAMRWYALDVDFEMYGKDLIESAILSTKIINLIGKKQ
;
A
#
# COMPACT_ATOMS: atom_id res chain seq x y z
N GLU A 1 3.18 -1.75 -25.93
CA GLU A 1 2.75 -0.40 -25.53
C GLU A 1 3.74 0.26 -24.56
N ARG A 2 4.32 -0.47 -23.58
CA ARG A 2 5.28 0.06 -22.58
C ARG A 2 6.70 0.29 -23.10
N LYS A 3 7.06 -0.27 -24.26
CA LYS A 3 8.44 -0.23 -24.80
C LYS A 3 9.08 1.17 -24.80
N PRO A 4 8.41 2.25 -25.27
CA PRO A 4 9.01 3.59 -25.27
C PRO A 4 9.34 4.13 -23.88
N PHE A 5 8.55 3.76 -22.88
CA PHE A 5 8.80 4.16 -21.48
C PHE A 5 9.98 3.39 -20.89
N ILE A 6 10.08 2.08 -21.18
CA ILE A 6 11.18 1.22 -20.76
C ILE A 6 12.49 1.69 -21.40
N GLU A 7 12.49 2.02 -22.69
CA GLU A 7 13.65 2.54 -23.41
C GLU A 7 14.17 3.84 -22.77
N LYS A 8 13.27 4.76 -22.42
CA LYS A 8 13.62 6.01 -21.74
C LYS A 8 14.15 5.78 -20.33
N LYS A 9 13.60 4.83 -19.59
CA LYS A 9 13.97 4.50 -18.20
C LYS A 9 15.23 3.64 -18.12
N GLY A 10 15.51 2.82 -19.14
CA GLY A 10 16.65 1.92 -19.22
C GLY A 10 16.55 0.66 -18.37
N LYS A 11 15.40 0.40 -17.73
CA LYS A 11 15.13 -0.80 -16.92
C LYS A 11 13.65 -1.13 -16.85
N ILE A 12 13.34 -2.34 -16.39
CA ILE A 12 11.97 -2.82 -16.13
C ILE A 12 11.80 -3.00 -14.62
N THR A 13 10.79 -2.38 -14.03
CA THR A 13 10.47 -2.51 -12.60
C THR A 13 9.20 -3.32 -12.44
N LEU A 14 9.30 -4.45 -11.75
CA LEU A 14 8.18 -5.26 -11.32
C LEU A 14 7.92 -5.07 -9.83
N GLN A 15 6.67 -5.20 -9.42
CA GLN A 15 6.30 -5.14 -8.00
C GLN A 15 5.58 -6.42 -7.59
N THR A 16 5.70 -6.78 -6.32
CA THR A 16 4.87 -7.76 -5.63
C THR A 16 4.53 -7.24 -4.24
N GLY A 17 3.28 -7.41 -3.82
CA GLY A 17 2.78 -6.92 -2.53
C GLY A 17 2.81 -7.98 -1.44
N TYR A 18 2.99 -7.54 -0.19
CA TYR A 18 2.91 -8.36 1.01
C TYR A 18 2.22 -7.61 2.14
N GLY A 19 1.17 -8.20 2.69
CA GLY A 19 0.50 -7.71 3.89
C GLY A 19 1.07 -8.37 5.15
N PRO A 20 1.89 -7.68 5.98
CA PRO A 20 2.56 -8.27 7.14
C PRO A 20 1.63 -8.39 8.37
N SER A 21 0.36 -8.69 8.15
CA SER A 21 -0.62 -8.95 9.21
C SER A 21 -0.62 -10.41 9.72
N GLY A 22 0.28 -11.24 9.20
CA GLY A 22 0.54 -12.63 9.58
C GLY A 22 1.89 -13.08 9.08
N LEU A 23 2.31 -14.27 9.53
CA LEU A 23 3.59 -14.85 9.14
C LEU A 23 3.66 -15.13 7.63
N PRO A 24 4.83 -14.97 6.99
CA PRO A 24 5.03 -15.35 5.60
C PRO A 24 4.67 -16.82 5.35
N HIS A 25 4.07 -17.11 4.23
CA HIS A 25 3.62 -18.45 3.88
C HIS A 25 3.85 -18.76 2.40
N ILE A 26 3.47 -19.97 1.95
CA ILE A 26 3.68 -20.44 0.58
C ILE A 26 3.08 -19.51 -0.49
N GLY A 27 1.99 -18.82 -0.19
CA GLY A 27 1.41 -17.80 -1.09
C GLY A 27 2.38 -16.63 -1.31
N THR A 28 2.98 -16.13 -0.23
CA THR A 28 4.01 -15.07 -0.29
C THR A 28 5.21 -15.50 -1.13
N PHE A 29 5.70 -16.73 -0.92
CA PHE A 29 6.74 -17.33 -1.76
C PHE A 29 6.32 -17.35 -3.24
N GLY A 30 5.12 -17.82 -3.52
CA GLY A 30 4.61 -17.95 -4.88
C GLY A 30 4.55 -16.61 -5.63
N GLU A 31 4.21 -15.52 -4.95
CA GLU A 31 4.21 -14.17 -5.55
C GLU A 31 5.61 -13.76 -5.99
N VAL A 32 6.60 -13.89 -5.13
CA VAL A 32 7.99 -13.51 -5.44
C VAL A 32 8.60 -14.48 -6.47
N ALA A 33 8.33 -15.78 -6.36
CA ALA A 33 8.84 -16.78 -7.30
C ALA A 33 8.34 -16.54 -8.72
N ARG A 34 7.02 -16.34 -8.91
CA ARG A 34 6.43 -16.03 -10.21
C ARG A 34 6.99 -14.74 -10.79
N THR A 35 7.09 -13.69 -9.96
CA THR A 35 7.65 -12.41 -10.39
C THR A 35 9.13 -12.55 -10.78
N SER A 36 9.91 -13.37 -10.07
CA SER A 36 11.32 -13.67 -10.41
C SER A 36 11.44 -14.41 -11.75
N MET A 37 10.52 -15.35 -12.03
CA MET A 37 10.48 -16.01 -13.35
C MET A 37 10.23 -15.00 -14.47
N MET A 38 9.30 -14.06 -14.28
CA MET A 38 9.03 -12.99 -15.24
C MET A 38 10.24 -12.08 -15.45
N VAL A 39 10.93 -11.68 -14.37
CA VAL A 39 12.17 -10.90 -14.46
C VAL A 39 13.22 -11.61 -15.31
N ASN A 40 13.43 -12.90 -15.09
CA ASN A 40 14.39 -13.67 -15.86
C ASN A 40 14.01 -13.75 -17.34
N ALA A 41 12.73 -14.01 -17.65
CA ALA A 41 12.23 -14.03 -19.01
C ALA A 41 12.38 -12.66 -19.70
N LEU A 42 12.01 -11.57 -19.04
CA LEU A 42 12.13 -10.21 -19.57
C LEU A 42 13.58 -9.82 -19.84
N LYS A 43 14.53 -10.17 -18.97
CA LYS A 43 15.97 -9.94 -19.20
C LYS A 43 16.45 -10.66 -20.47
N GLN A 44 16.04 -11.91 -20.65
CA GLN A 44 16.44 -12.72 -21.84
C GLN A 44 15.82 -12.18 -23.13
N LEU A 45 14.55 -11.79 -23.10
CA LEU A 45 13.80 -11.38 -24.30
C LEU A 45 14.05 -9.93 -24.70
N SER A 46 14.23 -9.03 -23.74
CA SER A 46 14.32 -7.58 -24.01
C SER A 46 15.74 -7.03 -23.96
N GLY A 47 16.65 -7.71 -23.29
CA GLY A 47 18.00 -7.20 -23.01
C GLY A 47 18.06 -6.09 -21.96
N TYR A 48 16.92 -5.62 -21.45
CA TYR A 48 16.90 -4.60 -20.38
C TYR A 48 17.11 -5.21 -19.01
N PRO A 49 17.81 -4.49 -18.09
CA PRO A 49 17.82 -4.84 -16.68
C PRO A 49 16.39 -4.87 -16.13
N ALA A 50 16.07 -5.87 -15.32
CA ALA A 50 14.78 -5.94 -14.64
C ALA A 50 14.98 -6.20 -13.14
N GLU A 51 14.16 -5.56 -12.32
CA GLU A 51 14.22 -5.63 -10.85
C GLU A 51 12.85 -5.91 -10.25
N ILE A 52 12.85 -6.44 -9.02
CA ILE A 52 11.62 -6.68 -8.25
C ILE A 52 11.61 -5.74 -7.05
N ILE A 53 10.52 -5.02 -6.87
CA ILE A 53 10.18 -4.37 -5.62
C ILE A 53 9.26 -5.31 -4.84
N THR A 54 9.70 -5.76 -3.67
CA THR A 54 8.84 -6.42 -2.68
C THR A 54 8.33 -5.36 -1.73
N PHE A 55 7.06 -5.03 -1.87
CA PHE A 55 6.41 -3.96 -1.13
C PHE A 55 5.63 -4.51 0.07
N SER A 56 5.94 -4.03 1.26
CA SER A 56 5.22 -4.38 2.49
C SER A 56 4.18 -3.33 2.85
N ASP A 57 2.93 -3.77 3.01
CA ASP A 57 1.80 -2.95 3.46
C ASP A 57 1.78 -2.77 4.99
N ASP A 58 2.93 -2.54 5.60
CA ASP A 58 3.15 -2.47 7.05
C ASP A 58 2.53 -1.23 7.73
N MET A 59 2.03 -0.28 6.96
CA MET A 59 1.22 0.84 7.45
C MET A 59 -0.28 0.49 7.56
N ASP A 60 -0.70 -0.68 7.11
CA ASP A 60 -2.08 -1.12 7.27
C ASP A 60 -2.43 -1.34 8.74
N GLY A 61 -3.67 -0.98 9.10
CA GLY A 61 -4.19 -1.26 10.42
C GLY A 61 -4.40 -2.77 10.65
N LEU A 62 -4.03 -3.25 11.83
CA LEU A 62 -4.31 -4.64 12.24
C LEU A 62 -5.82 -4.84 12.32
N ARG A 63 -6.42 -5.53 11.36
CA ARG A 63 -7.88 -5.73 11.27
C ARG A 63 -8.37 -6.94 12.05
N LYS A 64 -7.54 -7.95 12.15
CA LYS A 64 -7.83 -9.22 12.82
C LYS A 64 -6.57 -9.77 13.45
N VAL A 65 -6.69 -10.37 14.63
CA VAL A 65 -5.59 -11.10 15.27
C VAL A 65 -5.43 -12.46 14.57
N PRO A 66 -4.22 -12.79 14.10
CA PRO A 66 -3.93 -14.12 13.54
C PRO A 66 -4.03 -15.21 14.62
N ASP A 67 -4.56 -16.37 14.24
CA ASP A 67 -4.76 -17.48 15.20
C ASP A 67 -3.44 -18.19 15.57
N ASN A 68 -2.40 -18.03 14.76
CA ASN A 68 -1.11 -18.74 14.86
C ASN A 68 0.04 -17.90 15.47
N VAL A 69 -0.30 -16.88 16.26
CA VAL A 69 0.67 -16.02 16.95
C VAL A 69 0.46 -16.05 18.47
N PRO A 70 1.49 -15.88 19.29
CA PRO A 70 1.37 -15.76 20.74
C PRO A 70 0.75 -14.41 21.13
N ASN A 71 0.49 -14.23 22.44
CA ASN A 71 0.05 -12.94 23.02
C ASN A 71 -1.14 -12.29 22.30
N GLN A 72 -2.15 -13.08 21.95
CA GLN A 72 -3.33 -12.61 21.21
C GLN A 72 -4.08 -11.47 21.91
N GLU A 73 -4.09 -11.42 23.25
CA GLU A 73 -4.66 -10.29 24.01
C GLU A 73 -3.93 -8.97 23.73
N LEU A 74 -2.60 -9.02 23.62
CA LEU A 74 -1.80 -7.85 23.27
C LEU A 74 -2.21 -7.33 21.89
N LEU A 75 -2.37 -8.21 20.92
CA LEU A 75 -2.80 -7.84 19.56
C LEU A 75 -4.24 -7.31 19.55
N ASN A 76 -5.17 -7.93 20.29
CA ASN A 76 -6.54 -7.46 20.41
C ASN A 76 -6.64 -6.02 20.93
N LYS A 77 -5.81 -5.65 21.92
CA LYS A 77 -5.74 -4.28 22.46
C LYS A 77 -5.18 -3.27 21.46
N ASN A 78 -4.55 -3.73 20.38
CA ASN A 78 -3.89 -2.90 19.37
C ASN A 78 -4.54 -3.00 17.99
N LEU A 79 -5.77 -3.53 17.89
CA LEU A 79 -6.53 -3.54 16.64
C LEU A 79 -6.64 -2.12 16.06
N HIS A 80 -6.65 -2.04 14.73
CA HIS A 80 -6.72 -0.80 13.92
C HIS A 80 -5.49 0.11 13.97
N LYS A 81 -4.46 -0.21 14.78
CA LYS A 81 -3.16 0.47 14.68
C LYS A 81 -2.38 -0.04 13.47
N PRO A 82 -1.58 0.81 12.83
CA PRO A 82 -0.61 0.35 11.83
C PRO A 82 0.23 -0.80 12.38
N LEU A 83 0.54 -1.79 11.55
CA LEU A 83 1.31 -2.96 11.98
C LEU A 83 2.66 -2.58 12.58
N THR A 84 3.25 -1.47 12.13
CA THR A 84 4.49 -0.89 12.69
C THR A 84 4.31 -0.19 14.04
N LEU A 85 3.08 0.00 14.51
CA LEU A 85 2.76 0.51 15.86
C LEU A 85 2.13 -0.57 16.77
N VAL A 86 1.90 -1.76 16.26
CA VAL A 86 1.45 -2.91 17.05
C VAL A 86 2.67 -3.55 17.71
N PRO A 87 2.74 -3.69 19.04
CA PRO A 87 3.85 -4.37 19.71
C PRO A 87 4.03 -5.80 19.16
N ASP A 88 5.28 -6.24 19.09
CA ASP A 88 5.59 -7.59 18.61
C ASP A 88 5.14 -8.66 19.62
N PRO A 89 4.20 -9.56 19.26
CA PRO A 89 3.73 -10.61 20.17
C PRO A 89 4.80 -11.67 20.48
N PHE A 90 5.89 -11.70 19.72
CA PHE A 90 7.04 -12.59 19.95
C PHE A 90 8.17 -11.93 20.76
N GLU A 91 8.07 -10.65 21.06
CA GLU A 91 9.05 -9.87 21.85
C GLU A 91 10.48 -9.85 21.25
N LYS A 92 10.60 -9.98 19.93
CA LYS A 92 11.89 -10.02 19.22
C LYS A 92 12.24 -8.73 18.50
N PHE A 93 11.21 -7.97 18.08
CA PHE A 93 11.36 -6.74 17.30
C PHE A 93 10.53 -5.62 17.93
N ALA A 94 10.72 -4.39 17.46
CA ALA A 94 10.01 -3.23 17.98
C ALA A 94 8.50 -3.28 17.69
N SER A 95 8.10 -3.96 16.61
CA SER A 95 6.69 -4.08 16.22
C SER A 95 6.38 -5.38 15.50
N PHE A 96 5.10 -5.73 15.46
CA PHE A 96 4.60 -6.89 14.71
C PHE A 96 4.83 -6.74 13.19
N GLY A 97 4.71 -5.53 12.66
CA GLY A 97 5.06 -5.25 11.26
C GLY A 97 6.54 -5.48 10.97
N GLU A 98 7.43 -5.04 11.86
CA GLU A 98 8.87 -5.27 11.71
C GLU A 98 9.22 -6.75 11.81
N HIS A 99 8.64 -7.47 12.80
CA HIS A 99 8.81 -8.91 12.94
C HIS A 99 8.50 -9.64 11.62
N ASN A 100 7.32 -9.41 11.07
CA ASN A 100 6.89 -10.08 9.84
C ASN A 100 7.71 -9.63 8.61
N ASN A 101 8.15 -8.38 8.56
CA ASN A 101 9.04 -7.89 7.51
C ASN A 101 10.41 -8.58 7.55
N GLU A 102 11.01 -8.75 8.72
CA GLU A 102 12.30 -9.46 8.85
C GLU A 102 12.16 -10.95 8.53
N MET A 103 11.09 -11.60 9.00
CA MET A 103 10.78 -12.98 8.61
C MET A 103 10.61 -13.14 7.10
N LEU A 104 9.97 -12.19 6.42
CA LEU A 104 9.86 -12.20 4.96
C LEU A 104 11.23 -12.09 4.30
N LYS A 105 12.08 -11.17 4.75
CA LYS A 105 13.42 -10.99 4.20
C LYS A 105 14.26 -12.25 4.39
N ASP A 106 14.28 -12.82 5.58
CA ASP A 106 15.02 -14.07 5.87
C ASP A 106 14.54 -15.21 5.00
N PHE A 107 13.22 -15.34 4.86
CA PHE A 107 12.60 -16.34 4.00
C PHE A 107 13.01 -16.17 2.54
N LEU A 108 12.91 -14.98 1.98
CA LEU A 108 13.28 -14.70 0.59
C LEU A 108 14.78 -14.86 0.35
N ASN A 109 15.61 -14.46 1.31
CA ASN A 109 17.06 -14.58 1.25
C ASN A 109 17.49 -16.05 1.27
N SER A 110 16.80 -16.93 2.00
CA SER A 110 17.08 -18.37 2.06
C SER A 110 16.92 -19.05 0.68
N PHE A 111 16.11 -18.49 -0.21
CA PHE A 111 15.95 -18.93 -1.60
C PHE A 111 16.78 -18.13 -2.60
N ASN A 112 17.66 -17.24 -2.14
CA ASN A 112 18.51 -16.38 -2.98
C ASN A 112 17.75 -15.48 -3.97
N PHE A 113 16.53 -15.08 -3.65
CA PHE A 113 15.80 -14.10 -4.46
C PHE A 113 16.51 -12.75 -4.48
N LYS A 114 16.50 -12.09 -5.63
CA LYS A 114 17.01 -10.73 -5.79
C LYS A 114 15.84 -9.77 -5.83
N TYR A 115 15.71 -8.91 -4.81
CA TYR A 115 14.61 -7.97 -4.65
C TYR A 115 15.06 -6.69 -3.95
N ILE A 116 14.24 -5.65 -4.08
CA ILE A 116 14.38 -4.39 -3.35
C ILE A 116 13.20 -4.32 -2.38
N PHE A 117 13.46 -4.42 -1.09
CA PHE A 117 12.42 -4.31 -0.08
C PHE A 117 11.99 -2.84 0.10
N LYS A 118 10.68 -2.60 0.16
CA LYS A 118 10.07 -1.30 0.45
C LYS A 118 9.01 -1.44 1.54
N SER A 119 9.13 -0.63 2.59
CA SER A 119 8.13 -0.49 3.66
C SER A 119 7.18 0.66 3.32
N SER A 120 5.89 0.40 3.35
CA SER A 120 4.84 1.42 3.21
C SER A 120 5.02 2.53 4.25
N THR A 121 5.16 2.17 5.53
CA THR A 121 5.37 3.12 6.62
C THR A 121 6.57 4.02 6.37
N SER A 122 7.71 3.45 5.96
CA SER A 122 8.93 4.22 5.70
C SER A 122 8.76 5.19 4.54
N LEU A 123 8.09 4.79 3.46
CA LEU A 123 7.86 5.64 2.30
C LEU A 123 6.85 6.76 2.58
N TYR A 124 5.78 6.48 3.33
CA TYR A 124 4.82 7.49 3.75
C TYR A 124 5.45 8.50 4.70
N LYS A 125 6.05 8.04 5.80
CA LYS A 125 6.67 8.90 6.84
C LYS A 125 7.90 9.65 6.32
N GLY A 126 8.66 9.05 5.41
CA GLY A 126 9.81 9.69 4.76
C GLY A 126 9.44 10.69 3.66
N GLY A 127 8.15 10.92 3.41
CA GLY A 127 7.66 11.90 2.44
C GLY A 127 7.82 11.47 0.97
N PHE A 128 8.25 10.23 0.70
CA PHE A 128 8.44 9.75 -0.68
C PHE A 128 7.15 9.84 -1.51
N PHE A 129 6.01 9.56 -0.89
CA PHE A 129 4.71 9.61 -1.55
C PHE A 129 4.07 11.01 -1.58
N ASN A 130 4.63 12.01 -0.88
CA ASN A 130 4.04 13.35 -0.77
C ASN A 130 3.69 13.99 -2.11
N PRO A 131 4.56 13.96 -3.15
CA PRO A 131 4.21 14.53 -4.44
C PRO A 131 2.99 13.84 -5.08
N THR A 132 2.92 12.50 -5.01
CA THR A 132 1.81 11.74 -5.59
C THR A 132 0.53 11.89 -4.76
N LEU A 133 0.62 11.98 -3.44
CA LEU A 133 -0.52 12.26 -2.56
C LEU A 133 -1.18 13.61 -2.89
N LYS A 134 -0.40 14.64 -3.22
CA LYS A 134 -0.91 15.92 -3.69
C LYS A 134 -1.65 15.79 -5.02
N ILE A 135 -1.09 15.04 -5.98
CA ILE A 135 -1.76 14.78 -7.26
C ILE A 135 -3.09 14.05 -7.03
N ILE A 136 -3.14 13.07 -6.13
CA ILE A 136 -4.38 12.36 -5.77
C ILE A 136 -5.39 13.31 -5.13
N LEU A 137 -4.96 14.21 -4.25
CA LEU A 137 -5.83 15.21 -3.62
C LEU A 137 -6.41 16.18 -4.65
N GLU A 138 -5.61 16.63 -5.62
CA GLU A 138 -6.09 17.49 -6.73
C GLU A 138 -7.17 16.80 -7.56
N ASN A 139 -7.03 15.50 -7.79
CA ASN A 139 -7.97 14.68 -8.58
C ASN A 139 -9.01 13.96 -7.71
N TYR A 140 -9.26 14.44 -6.49
CA TYR A 140 -10.13 13.78 -5.51
C TYR A 140 -11.52 13.44 -6.07
N ASP A 141 -12.17 14.41 -6.68
CA ASP A 141 -13.54 14.27 -7.17
C ASP A 141 -13.63 13.24 -8.31
N ASP A 142 -12.67 13.23 -9.21
CA ASP A 142 -12.61 12.27 -10.32
C ASP A 142 -12.30 10.85 -9.81
N ILE A 143 -11.44 10.71 -8.80
CA ILE A 143 -11.18 9.43 -8.14
C ILE A 143 -12.46 8.93 -7.44
N MET A 144 -13.20 9.80 -6.77
CA MET A 144 -14.49 9.46 -6.17
C MET A 144 -15.48 8.97 -7.23
N ASN A 145 -15.55 9.64 -8.38
CA ASN A 145 -16.41 9.23 -9.50
C ASN A 145 -16.05 7.85 -10.08
N ILE A 146 -14.78 7.46 -10.02
CA ILE A 146 -14.32 6.11 -10.41
C ILE A 146 -14.73 5.06 -9.38
N ILE A 147 -14.58 5.34 -8.10
CA ILE A 147 -14.71 4.34 -7.03
C ILE A 147 -16.15 4.18 -6.55
N LEU A 148 -16.88 5.29 -6.30
CA LEU A 148 -18.19 5.23 -5.67
C LEU A 148 -19.19 4.31 -6.38
N PRO A 149 -19.31 4.30 -7.73
CA PRO A 149 -20.26 3.41 -8.41
C PRO A 149 -20.02 1.92 -8.17
N THR A 150 -18.82 1.55 -7.70
CA THR A 150 -18.45 0.15 -7.43
C THR A 150 -18.76 -0.30 -5.99
N LEU A 151 -19.22 0.62 -5.15
CA LEU A 151 -19.48 0.39 -3.74
C LEU A 151 -20.97 0.26 -3.45
N GLY A 152 -21.34 -0.53 -2.46
CA GLY A 152 -22.69 -0.56 -1.93
C GLY A 152 -23.10 0.78 -1.28
N LYS A 153 -24.41 1.09 -1.28
CA LYS A 153 -24.95 2.38 -0.85
C LYS A 153 -24.46 2.87 0.51
N GLU A 154 -24.34 1.97 1.49
CA GLU A 154 -23.86 2.36 2.83
C GLU A 154 -22.37 2.73 2.81
N ARG A 155 -21.56 1.98 2.04
CA ARG A 155 -20.13 2.29 1.91
C ARG A 155 -19.87 3.56 1.12
N GLN A 156 -20.74 3.92 0.15
CA GLN A 156 -20.64 5.18 -0.59
C GLN A 156 -20.73 6.39 0.34
N LYS A 157 -21.54 6.32 1.41
CA LYS A 157 -21.71 7.43 2.38
C LYS A 157 -20.47 7.70 3.24
N THR A 158 -19.64 6.69 3.42
CA THR A 158 -18.49 6.75 4.34
C THR A 158 -17.14 6.64 3.65
N TYR A 159 -17.14 6.41 2.34
CA TYR A 159 -15.89 6.24 1.61
C TYR A 159 -15.14 7.55 1.48
N CYS A 160 -13.84 7.51 1.77
CA CYS A 160 -12.86 8.51 1.39
C CYS A 160 -11.58 7.79 0.93
N PRO A 161 -10.89 8.25 -0.12
CA PRO A 161 -9.59 7.69 -0.50
C PRO A 161 -8.52 7.83 0.59
N PHE A 162 -8.62 8.85 1.42
CA PHE A 162 -7.69 9.14 2.51
C PHE A 162 -8.18 8.57 3.84
N LEU A 163 -7.32 7.87 4.52
CA LEU A 163 -7.51 7.28 5.85
C LEU A 163 -6.62 8.04 6.85
N PRO A 164 -7.15 9.00 7.61
CA PRO A 164 -6.35 9.75 8.57
C PRO A 164 -5.89 8.85 9.74
N MET A 165 -4.73 9.19 10.27
CA MET A 165 -4.24 8.61 11.51
C MET A 165 -4.82 9.38 12.69
N CYS A 166 -5.44 8.69 13.64
CA CYS A 166 -5.92 9.32 14.86
C CYS A 166 -4.74 9.83 15.70
N PRO A 167 -4.64 11.13 16.00
CA PRO A 167 -3.51 11.67 16.75
C PRO A 167 -3.46 11.14 18.20
N ASP A 168 -4.61 10.83 18.78
CA ASP A 168 -4.71 10.40 20.17
C ASP A 168 -4.40 8.90 20.35
N THR A 169 -4.81 8.06 19.39
CA THR A 169 -4.75 6.59 19.54
C THR A 169 -3.78 5.91 18.54
N GLY A 170 -3.36 6.64 17.50
CA GLY A 170 -2.57 6.10 16.41
C GLY A 170 -3.35 5.14 15.47
N HIS A 171 -4.67 5.03 15.60
CA HIS A 171 -5.49 4.16 14.74
C HIS A 171 -5.61 4.74 13.35
N VAL A 172 -5.62 3.86 12.34
CA VAL A 172 -6.05 4.19 10.98
C VAL A 172 -7.57 4.31 10.97
N LEU A 173 -8.10 5.49 10.65
CA LEU A 173 -9.52 5.76 10.73
C LEU A 173 -10.20 5.58 9.38
N GLU A 174 -11.25 4.77 9.32
CA GLU A 174 -12.13 4.61 8.16
C GLU A 174 -13.41 5.43 8.39
N ILE A 175 -13.31 6.74 8.29
CA ILE A 175 -14.38 7.69 8.55
C ILE A 175 -14.60 8.64 7.37
N PRO A 176 -15.83 9.19 7.20
CA PRO A 176 -16.11 10.14 6.15
C PRO A 176 -15.31 11.44 6.36
N VAL A 177 -14.80 11.95 5.26
CA VAL A 177 -14.19 13.29 5.20
C VAL A 177 -15.29 14.32 4.92
N ILE A 178 -15.31 15.40 5.68
CA ILE A 178 -16.30 16.48 5.57
C ILE A 178 -15.85 17.50 4.53
N GLU A 179 -14.54 17.79 4.49
CA GLU A 179 -13.99 18.86 3.67
C GLU A 179 -12.57 18.53 3.23
N ILE A 180 -12.21 18.93 2.04
CA ILE A 180 -10.89 18.79 1.42
C ILE A 180 -10.25 20.17 1.28
N ASP A 181 -9.12 20.38 1.91
CA ASP A 181 -8.28 21.57 1.75
C ASP A 181 -7.11 21.27 0.81
N LYS A 182 -7.35 21.44 -0.48
CA LYS A 182 -6.32 21.20 -1.52
C LYS A 182 -5.11 22.12 -1.36
N LYS A 183 -5.34 23.38 -0.93
CA LYS A 183 -4.29 24.39 -0.79
C LYS A 183 -3.26 24.01 0.29
N ASN A 184 -3.73 23.52 1.41
CA ASN A 184 -2.87 23.17 2.56
C ASN A 184 -2.59 21.67 2.66
N SER A 185 -3.03 20.86 1.68
CA SER A 185 -2.87 19.40 1.67
C SER A 185 -3.43 18.75 2.95
N LYS A 186 -4.65 19.12 3.31
CA LYS A 186 -5.34 18.64 4.51
C LYS A 186 -6.71 18.06 4.18
N ILE A 187 -7.17 17.19 5.06
CA ILE A 187 -8.55 16.70 5.12
C ILE A 187 -9.15 17.02 6.49
N ILE A 188 -10.46 17.28 6.50
CA ILE A 188 -11.23 17.57 7.70
C ILE A 188 -12.28 16.49 7.84
N PHE A 189 -12.41 15.92 9.04
CA PHE A 189 -13.26 14.78 9.33
C PHE A 189 -13.92 14.89 10.70
N ASP A 190 -15.02 14.18 10.89
CA ASP A 190 -15.68 14.06 12.20
C ASP A 190 -15.22 12.78 12.90
N ASN A 191 -14.67 12.92 14.09
CA ASN A 191 -14.36 11.79 14.95
C ASN A 191 -15.23 11.87 16.21
N LYS A 192 -16.36 11.18 16.19
CA LYS A 192 -17.30 11.09 17.32
C LYS A 192 -17.83 12.46 17.78
N GLY A 193 -18.22 13.32 16.84
CA GLY A 193 -18.74 14.66 17.10
C GLY A 193 -17.67 15.75 17.29
N LYS A 194 -16.38 15.39 17.15
CA LYS A 194 -15.27 16.34 17.19
C LYS A 194 -14.72 16.51 15.77
N LYS A 195 -14.82 17.74 15.24
CA LYS A 195 -14.21 18.10 13.96
C LYS A 195 -12.69 18.17 14.13
N LEU A 196 -11.97 17.34 13.37
CA LEU A 196 -10.51 17.27 13.39
C LEU A 196 -9.97 17.51 11.99
N GLU A 197 -8.72 17.97 11.90
CA GLU A 197 -7.99 18.07 10.65
C GLU A 197 -6.74 17.17 10.67
N SER A 198 -6.33 16.67 9.51
CA SER A 198 -5.10 15.94 9.34
C SER A 198 -4.42 16.35 8.01
N SER A 199 -3.10 16.49 8.04
CA SER A 199 -2.31 16.53 6.83
C SER A 199 -2.43 15.19 6.10
N ILE A 200 -2.45 15.22 4.77
CA ILE A 200 -2.35 13.99 3.97
C ILE A 200 -0.89 13.52 3.80
N LEU A 201 0.09 14.30 4.25
CA LEU A 201 1.51 14.13 4.02
C LEU A 201 2.20 13.48 5.22
N ASP A 202 3.43 13.02 5.02
CA ASP A 202 4.36 12.58 6.06
C ASP A 202 3.83 11.47 6.97
N GLY A 203 2.98 10.59 6.40
CA GLY A 203 2.39 9.45 7.12
C GLY A 203 1.26 9.81 8.09
N ASN A 204 0.73 11.04 8.07
CA ASN A 204 -0.46 11.41 8.85
C ASN A 204 -1.77 10.88 8.25
N CYS A 205 -1.74 10.48 7.00
CA CYS A 205 -2.78 9.73 6.30
C CYS A 205 -2.15 8.58 5.53
N LYS A 206 -2.93 7.52 5.31
CA LYS A 206 -2.65 6.54 4.28
C LYS A 206 -3.81 6.51 3.27
N LEU A 207 -3.58 5.93 2.10
CA LEU A 207 -4.65 5.76 1.12
C LEU A 207 -5.39 4.42 1.30
N GLN A 208 -6.65 4.38 0.88
CA GLN A 208 -7.38 3.13 0.72
C GLN A 208 -6.79 2.30 -0.42
N TRP A 209 -6.85 0.98 -0.27
CA TRP A 209 -6.21 -0.06 -1.07
C TRP A 209 -6.11 0.22 -2.58
N LYS A 210 -7.22 0.46 -3.28
CA LYS A 210 -7.21 0.62 -4.74
C LYS A 210 -6.49 1.90 -5.18
N VAL A 211 -6.63 2.97 -4.40
CA VAL A 211 -5.98 4.26 -4.66
C VAL A 211 -4.50 4.20 -4.26
N ASP A 212 -4.19 3.54 -3.14
CA ASP A 212 -2.84 3.27 -2.69
C ASP A 212 -2.05 2.44 -3.73
N TRP A 213 -2.69 1.43 -4.31
CA TRP A 213 -2.09 0.58 -5.33
C TRP A 213 -1.73 1.38 -6.60
N ALA A 214 -2.64 2.24 -7.07
CA ALA A 214 -2.36 3.16 -8.17
C ALA A 214 -1.24 4.16 -7.83
N MET A 215 -1.24 4.72 -6.61
CA MET A 215 -0.19 5.61 -6.12
C MET A 215 1.19 4.94 -6.14
N ARG A 216 1.28 3.70 -5.66
CA ARG A 216 2.53 2.94 -5.64
C ARG A 216 3.08 2.71 -7.04
N TRP A 217 2.23 2.27 -7.97
CA TRP A 217 2.62 2.08 -9.36
C TRP A 217 3.14 3.37 -9.98
N TYR A 218 2.49 4.49 -9.67
CA TYR A 218 2.92 5.80 -10.16
C TYR A 218 4.26 6.22 -9.54
N ALA A 219 4.34 6.26 -8.22
CA ALA A 219 5.48 6.83 -7.49
C ALA A 219 6.75 5.97 -7.58
N LEU A 220 6.61 4.64 -7.62
CA LEU A 220 7.72 3.69 -7.73
C LEU A 220 8.08 3.36 -9.18
N ASP A 221 7.39 3.96 -10.14
CA ASP A 221 7.58 3.72 -11.57
C ASP A 221 7.50 2.24 -11.94
N VAL A 222 6.48 1.55 -11.44
CA VAL A 222 6.23 0.14 -11.71
C VAL A 222 5.75 -0.04 -13.15
N ASP A 223 6.33 -1.00 -13.86
CA ASP A 223 5.95 -1.34 -15.23
C ASP A 223 4.99 -2.52 -15.26
N PHE A 224 5.08 -3.43 -14.30
CA PHE A 224 4.26 -4.63 -14.26
C PHE A 224 4.14 -5.18 -12.83
N GLU A 225 2.94 -5.62 -12.48
CA GLU A 225 2.66 -6.36 -11.25
C GLU A 225 1.73 -7.54 -11.56
N MET A 226 2.12 -8.74 -11.11
CA MET A 226 1.26 -9.92 -11.19
C MET A 226 0.34 -9.97 -9.98
N TYR A 227 -0.91 -10.32 -10.20
CA TYR A 227 -1.90 -10.45 -9.13
C TYR A 227 -2.84 -11.63 -9.38
N GLY A 228 -3.47 -12.13 -8.33
CA GLY A 228 -4.46 -13.19 -8.41
C GLY A 228 -5.75 -12.72 -9.09
N LYS A 229 -6.52 -13.66 -9.63
CA LYS A 229 -7.80 -13.38 -10.33
C LYS A 229 -8.83 -12.67 -9.45
N ASP A 230 -8.73 -12.83 -8.15
CA ASP A 230 -9.55 -12.17 -7.13
C ASP A 230 -9.29 -10.65 -7.04
N LEU A 231 -8.16 -10.17 -7.56
CA LEU A 231 -7.80 -8.76 -7.56
C LEU A 231 -8.07 -8.05 -8.91
N ILE A 232 -8.59 -8.75 -9.92
CA ILE A 232 -8.80 -8.18 -11.28
C ILE A 232 -9.63 -6.89 -11.24
N GLU A 233 -10.77 -6.89 -10.53
CA GLU A 233 -11.62 -5.69 -10.42
C GLU A 233 -10.89 -4.53 -9.73
N SER A 234 -10.10 -4.83 -8.70
CA SER A 234 -9.28 -3.81 -8.02
C SER A 234 -8.20 -3.26 -8.94
N ALA A 235 -7.54 -4.12 -9.72
CA ALA A 235 -6.53 -3.71 -10.69
C ALA A 235 -7.11 -2.82 -11.80
N ILE A 236 -8.29 -3.14 -12.31
CA ILE A 236 -8.99 -2.31 -13.30
C ILE A 236 -9.25 -0.90 -12.75
N LEU A 237 -9.71 -0.80 -11.49
CA LEU A 237 -9.96 0.50 -10.87
C LEU A 237 -8.66 1.27 -10.61
N SER A 238 -7.63 0.59 -10.10
CA SER A 238 -6.30 1.19 -9.91
C SER A 238 -5.69 1.66 -11.23
N THR A 239 -5.90 0.92 -12.33
CA THR A 239 -5.47 1.32 -13.68
C THR A 239 -6.21 2.58 -14.16
N LYS A 240 -7.51 2.69 -13.91
CA LYS A 240 -8.25 3.94 -14.21
C LYS A 240 -7.70 5.14 -13.44
N ILE A 241 -7.38 4.93 -12.16
CA ILE A 241 -6.83 5.99 -11.29
C ILE A 241 -5.44 6.42 -11.76
N ILE A 242 -4.53 5.47 -12.04
CA ILE A 242 -3.17 5.83 -12.49
C ILE A 242 -3.19 6.54 -13.84
N ASN A 243 -4.09 6.17 -14.75
CA ASN A 243 -4.27 6.87 -16.02
C ASN A 243 -4.81 8.30 -15.82
N LEU A 244 -5.70 8.50 -14.86
CA LEU A 244 -6.22 9.82 -14.48
C LEU A 244 -5.11 10.73 -13.95
N ILE A 245 -4.23 10.22 -13.08
CA ILE A 245 -3.14 11.01 -12.49
C ILE A 245 -1.91 11.18 -13.39
N GLY A 246 -2.01 10.77 -14.65
CA GLY A 246 -1.07 11.14 -15.71
C GLY A 246 0.00 10.11 -16.07
N LYS A 247 -0.15 8.85 -15.65
CA LYS A 247 0.75 7.77 -16.08
C LYS A 247 -0.07 6.71 -16.83
N LYS A 248 0.22 6.49 -18.10
CA LYS A 248 -0.36 5.37 -18.85
C LYS A 248 0.30 4.06 -18.41
N GLN A 249 -0.50 3.13 -17.98
CA GLN A 249 -0.12 1.72 -17.78
C GLN A 249 -0.62 0.83 -18.89
#